data_a35ffdd9079798093847393bb37f68ad
#
_entry.id   a35ffdd9079798093847393bb37f68ad
#
_cell.length_a   1.000
_cell.length_b   1.000
_cell.length_c   1.000
_cell.angle_alpha   90.00
_cell.angle_beta   90.00
_cell.angle_gamma   90.00
#
_symmetry.space_group_name_H-M   'P 1'
#
loop_
_entity.id
_entity.type
_entity.pdbx_description
1 polymer ?
#
loop_
_entity_poly.entity_id
_entity_poly.type
_entity_poly.pdbx_seq_one_letter_code
_entity_poly.pdbx_strand_id
1 'polypeptide(L)'
;MHVTITTKDGCFDEFHSLAKDELAFTRGSEGCHSIHASSCKETNTLKFVEVWDNEDLFNKYFEKRVERSGADFQLFLNGPPEKECFTTDDWGYGADWKA
;
A
#
# COMPACT_ATOMS: atom_id res chain seq x y z
N MET A 1 2.65 1.49 -8.46
CA MET A 1 2.78 0.28 -7.63
C MET A 1 1.45 -0.05 -6.98
N HIS A 2 0.99 -1.25 -7.12
CA HIS A 2 -0.23 -1.74 -6.47
C HIS A 2 0.16 -2.75 -5.40
N VAL A 3 -0.29 -2.52 -4.18
CA VAL A 3 -0.01 -3.41 -3.05
C VAL A 3 -1.33 -3.96 -2.53
N THR A 4 -1.45 -5.27 -2.47
CA THR A 4 -2.63 -5.95 -1.94
C THR A 4 -2.24 -6.71 -0.67
N ILE A 5 -2.99 -6.47 0.38
CA ILE A 5 -2.78 -7.10 1.69
C ILE A 5 -4.06 -7.82 2.10
N THR A 6 -3.93 -9.07 2.53
CA THR A 6 -5.05 -9.85 3.04
C THR A 6 -4.76 -10.19 4.50
N THR A 7 -5.68 -9.81 5.39
CA THR A 7 -5.55 -10.10 6.82
C THR A 7 -6.12 -11.47 7.16
N LYS A 8 -5.66 -12.02 8.28
CA LYS A 8 -6.28 -13.20 8.88
C LYS A 8 -7.69 -12.88 9.35
N ASP A 9 -8.55 -13.88 9.43
CA ASP A 9 -9.89 -13.71 9.96
C ASP A 9 -9.86 -13.12 11.36
N GLY A 10 -10.69 -12.12 11.59
CA GLY A 10 -10.77 -11.40 12.87
C GLY A 10 -9.69 -10.34 13.08
N CYS A 11 -8.76 -10.17 12.15
CA CYS A 11 -7.64 -9.22 12.29
C CYS A 11 -7.80 -7.95 11.45
N PHE A 12 -8.86 -7.85 10.65
CA PHE A 12 -9.00 -6.75 9.72
C PHE A 12 -9.03 -5.38 10.41
N ASP A 13 -9.90 -5.22 11.42
CA ASP A 13 -10.09 -3.89 12.03
C ASP A 13 -8.82 -3.38 12.70
N GLU A 14 -8.12 -4.23 13.40
CA GLU A 14 -6.89 -3.86 14.08
C GLU A 14 -5.79 -3.50 13.09
N PHE A 15 -5.59 -4.35 12.08
CA PHE A 15 -4.57 -4.05 11.06
C PHE A 15 -4.94 -2.82 10.23
N HIS A 16 -6.21 -2.63 9.90
CA HIS A 16 -6.69 -1.47 9.17
C HIS A 16 -6.33 -0.16 9.90
N SER A 17 -6.51 -0.14 11.21
CA SER A 17 -6.14 1.01 12.04
C SER A 17 -4.63 1.25 12.04
N LEU A 18 -3.84 0.18 12.19
CA LEU A 18 -2.36 0.29 12.15
C LEU A 18 -1.88 0.78 10.78
N ALA A 19 -2.47 0.28 9.70
CA ALA A 19 -2.10 0.70 8.35
C ALA A 19 -2.38 2.19 8.13
N LYS A 20 -3.51 2.67 8.62
CA LYS A 20 -3.85 4.10 8.54
C LYS A 20 -2.79 4.96 9.25
N ASP A 21 -2.37 4.55 10.44
CA ASP A 21 -1.38 5.30 11.20
C ASP A 21 -0.01 5.33 10.51
N GLU A 22 0.31 4.31 9.73
CA GLU A 22 1.58 4.21 9.01
C GLU A 22 1.61 4.96 7.66
N LEU A 23 0.48 5.47 7.18
CA LEU A 23 0.45 6.21 5.90
C LEU A 23 1.37 7.43 5.91
N ALA A 24 1.53 8.10 7.05
CA ALA A 24 2.42 9.25 7.16
C ALA A 24 3.88 8.86 6.85
N PHE A 25 4.32 7.71 7.33
CA PHE A 25 5.64 7.18 7.03
C PHE A 25 5.81 6.92 5.53
N THR A 26 4.84 6.28 4.91
CA THR A 26 4.86 6.01 3.48
C THR A 26 4.89 7.31 2.67
N ARG A 27 4.02 8.25 2.98
CA ARG A 27 3.93 9.53 2.27
C ARG A 27 5.16 10.41 2.43
N GLY A 28 5.86 10.28 3.55
CA GLY A 28 7.11 10.99 3.81
C GLY A 28 8.35 10.34 3.20
N SER A 29 8.21 9.20 2.55
CA SER A 29 9.35 8.46 1.98
C SER A 29 9.81 9.07 0.67
N GLU A 30 11.13 9.04 0.42
CA GLU A 30 11.71 9.56 -0.80
C GLU A 30 11.12 8.89 -2.04
N GLY A 31 10.66 9.72 -2.97
CA GLY A 31 10.10 9.25 -4.24
C GLY A 31 8.61 8.95 -4.23
N CYS A 32 7.96 9.01 -3.07
CA CYS A 32 6.51 8.80 -2.99
C CYS A 32 5.76 10.06 -3.41
N HIS A 33 4.99 9.98 -4.48
CA HIS A 33 4.14 11.08 -4.95
C HIS A 33 2.74 11.01 -4.34
N SER A 34 2.16 9.83 -4.31
CA SER A 34 0.81 9.65 -3.79
C SER A 34 0.58 8.21 -3.39
N ILE A 35 -0.33 8.03 -2.46
CA ILE A 35 -0.84 6.72 -2.08
C ILE A 35 -2.33 6.84 -1.76
N HIS A 36 -3.12 5.97 -2.38
CA HIS A 36 -4.55 5.86 -2.14
C HIS A 36 -4.83 4.48 -1.54
N ALA A 37 -5.52 4.47 -0.42
CA ALA A 37 -5.89 3.24 0.27
C ALA A 37 -7.38 2.97 0.09
N SER A 38 -7.71 1.73 -0.18
CA SER A 38 -9.09 1.24 -0.17
C SER A 38 -9.14 -0.12 0.49
N SER A 39 -10.30 -0.52 0.96
CA SER A 39 -10.42 -1.76 1.70
C SER A 39 -11.78 -2.40 1.52
N CYS A 40 -11.83 -3.71 1.73
CA CYS A 40 -13.05 -4.49 1.75
C CYS A 40 -12.99 -5.44 2.94
N LYS A 41 -13.73 -5.12 3.99
CA LYS A 41 -13.72 -5.91 5.23
C LYS A 41 -14.26 -7.33 5.00
N GLU A 42 -15.27 -7.47 4.13
CA GLU A 42 -15.86 -8.78 3.85
C GLU A 42 -14.87 -9.77 3.27
N THR A 43 -13.86 -9.29 2.55
CA THR A 43 -12.81 -10.13 1.96
C THR A 43 -11.47 -10.01 2.70
N ASN A 44 -11.43 -9.32 3.84
CA ASN A 44 -10.21 -9.08 4.61
C ASN A 44 -9.09 -8.42 3.79
N THR A 45 -9.44 -7.55 2.85
CA THR A 45 -8.48 -7.02 1.87
C THR A 45 -8.27 -5.52 2.03
N LEU A 46 -7.00 -5.10 1.97
CA LEU A 46 -6.61 -3.70 1.81
C LEU A 46 -5.84 -3.57 0.51
N LYS A 47 -6.12 -2.51 -0.25
CA LYS A 47 -5.41 -2.20 -1.48
C LYS A 47 -4.84 -0.80 -1.41
N PHE A 48 -3.59 -0.67 -1.85
CA PHE A 48 -2.90 0.60 -1.92
C PHE A 48 -2.47 0.82 -3.37
N VAL A 49 -2.89 1.94 -3.94
CA VAL A 49 -2.44 2.37 -5.26
C VAL A 49 -1.46 3.52 -5.05
N GLU A 50 -0.21 3.31 -5.43
CA GLU A 50 0.88 4.21 -5.08
C GLU A 50 1.61 4.67 -6.33
N VAL A 51 1.97 5.94 -6.37
CA VAL A 51 2.81 6.53 -7.42
C VAL A 51 4.15 6.92 -6.83
N TRP A 52 5.21 6.36 -7.40
CA TRP A 52 6.60 6.58 -6.99
C TRP A 52 7.42 7.08 -8.17
N ASP A 53 8.52 7.78 -7.89
CA ASP A 53 9.43 8.23 -8.95
C ASP A 53 9.95 7.05 -9.79
N ASN A 54 10.29 5.94 -9.13
CA ASN A 54 10.74 4.72 -9.79
C ASN A 54 10.57 3.52 -8.84
N GLU A 55 10.70 2.33 -9.39
CA GLU A 55 10.55 1.08 -8.64
C GLU A 55 11.64 0.91 -7.58
N ASP A 56 12.86 1.37 -7.85
CA ASP A 56 13.98 1.23 -6.90
C ASP A 56 13.69 2.00 -5.60
N LEU A 57 13.10 3.18 -5.68
CA LEU A 57 12.73 3.96 -4.50
C LEU A 57 11.59 3.30 -3.73
N PHE A 58 10.62 2.69 -4.41
CA PHE A 58 9.61 1.90 -3.74
C PHE A 58 10.24 0.70 -3.01
N ASN A 59 11.13 -0.03 -3.66
CA ASN A 59 11.78 -1.20 -3.04
C ASN A 59 12.58 -0.80 -1.79
N LYS A 60 13.28 0.33 -1.87
CA LYS A 60 14.03 0.88 -0.75
C LYS A 60 13.12 1.25 0.44
N TYR A 61 12.00 1.90 0.14
CA TYR A 61 10.97 2.17 1.13
C TYR A 61 10.43 0.87 1.74
N PHE A 62 10.12 -0.12 0.90
CA PHE A 62 9.48 -1.34 1.36
C PHE A 62 10.40 -2.16 2.29
N GLU A 63 11.70 -2.16 2.05
CA GLU A 63 12.66 -2.77 2.97
C GLU A 63 12.55 -2.14 4.36
N LYS A 64 12.49 -0.81 4.43
CA LYS A 64 12.33 -0.09 5.69
C LYS A 64 10.97 -0.40 6.35
N ARG A 65 9.95 -0.54 5.53
CA ARG A 65 8.59 -0.85 6.01
C ARG A 65 8.54 -2.24 6.63
N VAL A 66 9.22 -3.21 6.04
CA VAL A 66 9.33 -4.56 6.58
C VAL A 66 10.08 -4.58 7.90
N GLU A 67 11.18 -3.84 8.02
CA GLU A 67 11.89 -3.69 9.29
C GLU A 67 10.99 -3.09 10.36
N ARG A 68 10.23 -2.07 10.00
CA ARG A 68 9.37 -1.33 10.90
C ARG A 68 8.11 -2.09 11.31
N SER A 69 7.51 -2.82 10.38
CA SER A 69 6.18 -3.43 10.55
C SER A 69 6.15 -4.94 10.32
N GLY A 70 7.30 -5.58 10.13
CA GLY A 70 7.35 -7.00 9.80
C GLY A 70 6.70 -7.88 10.86
N ALA A 71 6.84 -7.54 12.15
CA ALA A 71 6.19 -8.29 13.23
C ALA A 71 4.66 -8.20 13.12
N ASP A 72 4.12 -7.02 12.79
CA ASP A 72 2.67 -6.84 12.58
C ASP A 72 2.20 -7.62 11.34
N PHE A 73 3.00 -7.63 10.28
CA PHE A 73 2.68 -8.41 9.10
C PHE A 73 2.55 -9.89 9.42
N GLN A 74 3.48 -10.45 10.19
CA GLN A 74 3.42 -11.85 10.60
C GLN A 74 2.22 -12.13 11.50
N LEU A 75 1.89 -11.22 12.38
CA LEU A 75 0.80 -11.39 13.33
C LEU A 75 -0.58 -11.31 12.68
N PHE A 76 -0.78 -10.38 11.76
CA PHE A 76 -2.10 -10.03 11.25
C PHE A 76 -2.37 -10.50 9.82
N LEU A 77 -1.34 -10.76 9.00
CA LEU A 77 -1.54 -11.06 7.59
C LEU A 77 -1.60 -12.55 7.30
N ASN A 78 -2.40 -12.88 6.29
CA ASN A 78 -2.58 -14.25 5.81
C ASN A 78 -1.41 -14.73 4.95
N GLY A 79 -0.56 -13.82 4.51
CA GLY A 79 0.62 -14.06 3.70
C GLY A 79 1.36 -12.75 3.47
N PRO A 80 2.47 -12.76 2.73
CA PRO A 80 3.20 -11.53 2.45
C PRO A 80 2.35 -10.58 1.59
N PRO A 81 2.58 -9.25 1.70
CA PRO A 81 1.94 -8.29 0.79
C PRO A 81 2.23 -8.63 -0.67
N GLU A 82 1.20 -8.60 -1.51
CA GLU A 82 1.33 -8.80 -2.94
C GLU A 82 1.60 -7.47 -3.61
N LYS A 83 2.63 -7.42 -4.47
CA LYS A 83 3.06 -6.19 -5.14
C LYS A 83 3.02 -6.36 -6.64
N GLU A 84 2.45 -5.36 -7.33
CA GLU A 84 2.42 -5.31 -8.79
C GLU A 84 2.90 -3.94 -9.24
N CYS A 85 3.88 -3.91 -10.13
CA CYS A 85 4.44 -2.67 -10.66
C CYS A 85 3.84 -2.34 -12.02
N PHE A 86 3.29 -1.13 -12.13
CA PHE A 86 2.74 -0.61 -13.38
C PHE A 86 3.33 0.78 -13.64
N THR A 87 3.53 1.10 -14.91
CA THR A 87 3.89 2.45 -15.31
C THR A 87 2.63 3.31 -15.34
N THR A 88 2.69 4.49 -14.71
CA THR A 88 1.58 5.43 -14.75
C THR A 88 1.50 6.10 -16.11
N ASP A 89 0.34 6.03 -16.74
CA ASP A 89 0.10 6.71 -18.00
C ASP A 89 -0.30 8.17 -17.75
N ASP A 90 0.21 9.07 -18.58
CA ASP A 90 -0.06 10.50 -18.47
C ASP A 90 -1.30 10.88 -19.28
N TRP A 91 -2.44 10.36 -18.88
CA TRP A 91 -3.72 10.56 -19.57
C TRP A 91 -4.68 11.50 -18.80
N GLY A 92 -4.20 12.15 -17.73
CA GLY A 92 -5.01 12.99 -16.87
C GLY A 92 -5.74 12.19 -15.80
N TYR A 93 -6.51 12.91 -14.99
CA TYR A 93 -7.19 12.36 -13.82
C TYR A 93 -8.62 12.85 -13.73
N GLY A 94 -9.50 11.95 -13.32
CA GLY A 94 -10.88 12.29 -12.99
C GLY A 94 -11.65 12.93 -14.14
N ALA A 95 -12.43 13.96 -13.83
CA ALA A 95 -13.32 14.61 -14.78
C ALA A 95 -12.59 15.41 -15.87
N ASP A 96 -11.31 15.72 -15.68
CA ASP A 96 -10.50 16.47 -16.65
C ASP A 96 -9.99 15.59 -17.78
N TRP A 97 -10.05 14.29 -17.61
CA TRP A 97 -9.57 13.36 -18.64
C TRP A 97 -10.51 13.33 -19.84
N LYS A 98 -9.93 13.39 -21.05
CA LYS A 98 -10.65 13.28 -22.30
C LYS A 98 -10.04 12.15 -23.15
N ALA A 99 -10.89 11.32 -23.69
CA ALA A 99 -10.47 10.23 -24.55
C ALA A 99 -9.86 10.75 -25.88
#